data_aa30f3aa68a275f15cccd6f3f8e08b33
#
_entry.id   aa30f3aa68a275f15cccd6f3f8e08b33
#
_cell.length_a   1.000
_cell.length_b   1.000
_cell.length_c   1.000
_cell.angle_alpha   90.00
_cell.angle_beta   90.00
_cell.angle_gamma   90.00
#
_symmetry.space_group_name_H-M   'P 1'
#
loop_
_entity.id
_entity.type
_entity.pdbx_description
1 polymer ?
#
loop_
_entity_poly.entity_id
_entity_poly.type
_entity_poly.pdbx_seq_one_letter_code
_entity_poly.pdbx_strand_id
1 'polypeptide(L)'
;LFARLMIWGHPYMAPLIVLAALLLWRVRKVPAAPAKSAFVASFVLFALGGVLGYLIQGVNVVIPAHYHGSTVGVTLAFMGLAYVLLPQLGFDRAEGRLALWQPYVYGAGQLIHVVGLAWSGGYGVQRKVAGAEQMLISLPQKIGMGMMGLGGLIAVIGGLMFVLVCLRAMS
;
A
#
# COMPACT_ATOMS: atom_id res chain seq x y z
N LEU A 1 -4.52 -29.81 4.06
CA LEU A 1 -5.21 -29.26 2.89
C LEU A 1 -4.97 -27.75 2.77
N PHE A 2 -5.30 -26.94 3.80
CA PHE A 2 -5.23 -25.47 3.76
C PHE A 2 -3.81 -24.95 3.47
N ALA A 3 -2.77 -25.46 4.13
CA ALA A 3 -1.39 -25.08 3.90
C ALA A 3 -0.95 -25.39 2.45
N ARG A 4 -1.38 -26.50 1.87
CA ARG A 4 -1.11 -26.82 0.45
C ARG A 4 -1.81 -25.87 -0.50
N LEU A 5 -3.06 -25.49 -0.22
CA LEU A 5 -3.78 -24.49 -1.02
C LEU A 5 -3.09 -23.11 -0.96
N MET A 6 -2.58 -22.72 0.21
CA MET A 6 -1.83 -21.47 0.36
C MET A 6 -0.53 -21.50 -0.45
N ILE A 7 0.24 -22.58 -0.39
CA ILE A 7 1.51 -22.71 -1.12
C ILE A 7 1.27 -22.78 -2.63
N TRP A 8 0.33 -23.58 -3.10
CA TRP A 8 0.05 -23.79 -4.50
C TRP A 8 -0.87 -22.74 -5.13
N GLY A 9 -1.60 -21.99 -4.30
CA GLY A 9 -2.45 -20.89 -4.76
C GLY A 9 -1.67 -19.70 -5.30
N HIS A 10 -0.47 -19.43 -4.79
CA HIS A 10 0.36 -18.31 -5.23
C HIS A 10 0.75 -18.35 -6.72
N PRO A 11 1.12 -19.49 -7.34
CA PRO A 11 1.42 -19.54 -8.78
C PRO A 11 0.25 -19.14 -9.67
N TYR A 12 -1.00 -19.33 -9.23
CA TYR A 12 -2.19 -18.88 -9.98
C TYR A 12 -2.32 -17.35 -10.03
N MET A 13 -1.58 -16.62 -9.20
CA MET A 13 -1.50 -15.17 -9.28
C MET A 13 -0.59 -14.69 -10.41
N ALA A 14 0.30 -15.53 -10.95
CA ALA A 14 1.23 -15.15 -12.01
C ALA A 14 0.54 -14.57 -13.26
N PRO A 15 -0.56 -15.14 -13.80
CA PRO A 15 -1.29 -14.54 -14.91
C PRO A 15 -1.83 -13.14 -14.59
N LEU A 16 -2.30 -12.90 -13.37
CA LEU A 16 -2.78 -11.60 -12.93
C LEU A 16 -1.63 -10.58 -12.85
N ILE A 17 -0.47 -10.99 -12.38
CA ILE A 17 0.73 -10.14 -12.34
C ILE A 17 1.18 -9.79 -13.77
N VAL A 18 1.18 -10.74 -14.69
CA VAL A 18 1.50 -10.51 -16.11
C VAL A 18 0.48 -9.54 -16.73
N LEU A 19 -0.82 -9.76 -16.51
CA LEU A 19 -1.87 -8.86 -16.98
C LEU A 19 -1.68 -7.45 -16.43
N ALA A 20 -1.42 -7.31 -15.13
CA ALA A 20 -1.17 -6.04 -14.50
C ALA A 20 0.08 -5.35 -15.06
N ALA A 21 1.17 -6.10 -15.31
CA ALA A 21 2.37 -5.57 -15.95
C ALA A 21 2.11 -5.06 -17.38
N LEU A 22 1.31 -5.79 -18.15
CA LEU A 22 0.88 -5.37 -19.50
C LEU A 22 0.01 -4.11 -19.46
N LEU A 23 -0.92 -4.03 -18.49
CA LEU A 23 -1.74 -2.84 -18.28
C LEU A 23 -0.87 -1.65 -17.87
N LEU A 24 0.09 -1.82 -16.96
CA LEU A 24 1.05 -0.78 -16.57
C LEU A 24 1.87 -0.30 -17.77
N TRP A 25 2.32 -1.24 -18.62
CA TRP A 25 3.06 -0.89 -19.83
C TRP A 25 2.21 -0.06 -20.81
N ARG A 26 0.93 -0.36 -20.97
CA ARG A 26 -0.01 0.46 -21.76
C ARG A 26 -0.26 1.81 -21.12
N VAL A 27 -0.53 1.84 -19.82
CA VAL A 27 -0.87 3.06 -19.07
C VAL A 27 0.30 4.04 -19.00
N ARG A 28 1.56 3.59 -19.17
CA ARG A 28 2.72 4.50 -19.19
C ARG A 28 2.62 5.62 -20.22
N LYS A 29 1.93 5.39 -21.34
CA LYS A 29 1.73 6.35 -22.43
C LYS A 29 0.57 7.33 -22.17
N VAL A 30 -0.26 7.05 -21.17
CA VAL A 30 -1.37 7.94 -20.78
C VAL A 30 -0.80 9.13 -20.01
N PRO A 31 -1.28 10.36 -20.24
CA PRO A 31 -0.88 11.52 -19.45
C PRO A 31 -1.04 11.31 -17.94
N ALA A 32 -0.28 12.07 -17.16
CA ALA A 32 -0.37 12.01 -15.71
C ALA A 32 -1.80 12.38 -15.24
N ALA A 33 -2.40 11.49 -14.47
CA ALA A 33 -3.74 11.67 -13.92
C ALA A 33 -3.80 11.00 -12.54
N PRO A 34 -4.64 11.49 -11.61
CA PRO A 34 -4.73 10.93 -10.25
C PRO A 34 -5.04 9.43 -10.25
N ALA A 35 -5.97 8.98 -11.09
CA ALA A 35 -6.32 7.57 -11.22
C ALA A 35 -5.15 6.70 -11.71
N LYS A 36 -4.34 7.21 -12.67
CA LYS A 36 -3.13 6.52 -13.14
C LYS A 36 -2.10 6.37 -12.02
N SER A 37 -1.85 7.45 -11.29
CA SER A 37 -0.90 7.44 -10.16
C SER A 37 -1.34 6.47 -9.08
N ALA A 38 -2.63 6.46 -8.75
CA ALA A 38 -3.22 5.52 -7.80
C ALA A 38 -3.07 4.06 -8.29
N PHE A 39 -3.33 3.79 -9.56
CA PHE A 39 -3.17 2.46 -10.15
C PHE A 39 -1.72 1.96 -10.07
N VAL A 40 -0.74 2.79 -10.46
CA VAL A 40 0.67 2.41 -10.42
C VAL A 40 1.13 2.16 -8.98
N ALA A 41 0.81 3.07 -8.06
CA ALA A 41 1.19 2.93 -6.66
C ALA A 41 0.49 1.73 -5.99
N SER A 42 -0.78 1.46 -6.32
CA SER A 42 -1.51 0.28 -5.83
C SER A 42 -0.84 -1.02 -6.25
N PHE A 43 -0.44 -1.10 -7.51
CA PHE A 43 0.23 -2.29 -8.03
C PHE A 43 1.59 -2.54 -7.34
N VAL A 44 2.39 -1.48 -7.15
CA VAL A 44 3.68 -1.59 -6.45
C VAL A 44 3.51 -2.09 -5.01
N LEU A 45 2.55 -1.51 -4.27
CA LEU A 45 2.28 -1.93 -2.89
C LEU A 45 1.74 -3.35 -2.80
N PHE A 46 0.81 -3.71 -3.69
CA PHE A 46 0.24 -5.05 -3.72
C PHE A 46 1.30 -6.11 -4.06
N ALA A 47 2.17 -5.84 -5.06
CA ALA A 47 3.26 -6.74 -5.44
C ALA A 47 4.28 -6.88 -4.30
N LEU A 48 4.66 -5.77 -3.65
CA LEU A 48 5.54 -5.80 -2.48
C LEU A 48 4.92 -6.62 -1.34
N GLY A 49 3.63 -6.40 -1.06
CA GLY A 49 2.90 -7.20 -0.08
C GLY A 49 2.96 -8.69 -0.41
N GLY A 50 2.75 -9.06 -1.67
CA GLY A 50 2.86 -10.43 -2.15
C GLY A 50 4.25 -11.03 -1.91
N VAL A 51 5.30 -10.31 -2.30
CA VAL A 51 6.70 -10.73 -2.08
C VAL A 51 6.99 -10.94 -0.59
N LEU A 52 6.55 -10.01 0.27
CA LEU A 52 6.74 -10.13 1.71
C LEU A 52 6.06 -11.38 2.29
N GLY A 53 4.97 -11.85 1.68
CA GLY A 53 4.31 -13.09 2.07
C GLY A 53 5.22 -14.33 2.00
N TYR A 54 6.13 -14.37 1.03
CA TYR A 54 7.12 -15.45 0.92
C TYR A 54 8.28 -15.32 1.93
N LEU A 55 8.50 -14.12 2.45
CA LEU A 55 9.59 -13.84 3.39
C LEU A 55 9.17 -14.02 4.86
N ILE A 56 7.91 -14.41 5.12
CA ILE A 56 7.43 -14.63 6.48
C ILE A 56 8.12 -15.86 7.09
N GLN A 57 8.87 -15.61 8.16
CA GLN A 57 9.49 -16.64 8.98
C GLN A 57 9.16 -16.38 10.45
N GLY A 58 8.46 -17.33 11.09
CA GLY A 58 8.03 -17.19 12.48
C GLY A 58 6.90 -16.19 12.69
N VAL A 59 6.73 -15.74 13.94
CA VAL A 59 5.61 -14.87 14.38
C VAL A 59 6.14 -13.47 14.71
N ASN A 60 6.42 -12.69 13.68
CA ASN A 60 6.97 -11.34 13.80
C ASN A 60 6.19 -10.33 12.95
N VAL A 61 6.63 -9.06 12.95
CA VAL A 61 5.94 -7.97 12.23
C VAL A 61 6.12 -7.98 10.70
N VAL A 62 6.83 -8.96 10.11
CA VAL A 62 6.78 -9.20 8.65
C VAL A 62 5.36 -9.64 8.23
N ILE A 63 4.63 -10.36 9.11
CA ILE A 63 3.24 -10.74 8.85
C ILE A 63 2.35 -9.49 8.61
N PRO A 64 2.28 -8.51 9.54
CA PRO A 64 1.55 -7.27 9.26
C PRO A 64 2.13 -6.50 8.07
N ALA A 65 3.43 -6.51 7.79
CA ALA A 65 3.99 -5.90 6.58
C ALA A 65 3.38 -6.48 5.29
N HIS A 66 3.28 -7.82 5.22
CA HIS A 66 2.65 -8.52 4.09
C HIS A 66 1.22 -8.07 3.86
N TYR A 67 0.35 -8.21 4.87
CA TYR A 67 -1.06 -7.87 4.63
C TYR A 67 -1.32 -6.35 4.55
N HIS A 68 -0.51 -5.50 5.20
CA HIS A 68 -0.59 -4.06 4.96
C HIS A 68 -0.27 -3.73 3.50
N GLY A 69 0.85 -4.20 2.96
CA GLY A 69 1.20 -3.98 1.55
C GLY A 69 0.06 -4.40 0.61
N SER A 70 -0.47 -5.61 0.80
CA SER A 70 -1.55 -6.13 -0.03
C SER A 70 -2.85 -5.34 0.14
N THR A 71 -3.30 -5.10 1.38
CA THR A 71 -4.58 -4.43 1.66
C THR A 71 -4.56 -2.96 1.25
N VAL A 72 -3.48 -2.23 1.55
CA VAL A 72 -3.40 -0.81 1.19
C VAL A 72 -3.16 -0.62 -0.31
N GLY A 73 -2.54 -1.59 -0.99
CA GLY A 73 -2.51 -1.64 -2.44
C GLY A 73 -3.92 -1.66 -3.02
N VAL A 74 -4.79 -2.54 -2.52
CA VAL A 74 -6.22 -2.59 -2.91
C VAL A 74 -6.94 -1.30 -2.55
N THR A 75 -6.72 -0.75 -1.36
CA THR A 75 -7.31 0.53 -0.94
C THR A 75 -6.97 1.65 -1.92
N LEU A 76 -5.71 1.75 -2.33
CA LEU A 76 -5.27 2.77 -3.27
C LEU A 76 -5.87 2.56 -4.68
N ALA A 77 -6.08 1.30 -5.11
CA ALA A 77 -6.82 1.01 -6.33
C ALA A 77 -8.26 1.53 -6.26
N PHE A 78 -8.94 1.34 -5.12
CA PHE A 78 -10.28 1.90 -4.90
C PHE A 78 -10.31 3.43 -4.85
N MET A 79 -9.28 4.08 -4.28
CA MET A 79 -9.15 5.54 -4.36
C MET A 79 -9.05 6.01 -5.82
N GLY A 80 -8.25 5.31 -6.64
CA GLY A 80 -8.15 5.59 -8.08
C GLY A 80 -9.48 5.36 -8.81
N LEU A 81 -10.20 4.29 -8.48
CA LEU A 81 -11.52 4.00 -9.02
C LEU A 81 -12.53 5.10 -8.66
N ALA A 82 -12.52 5.57 -7.42
CA ALA A 82 -13.38 6.68 -6.99
C ALA A 82 -13.16 7.92 -7.86
N TYR A 83 -11.93 8.28 -8.18
CA TYR A 83 -11.62 9.39 -9.09
C TYR A 83 -12.18 9.22 -10.52
N VAL A 84 -12.27 7.97 -10.98
CA VAL A 84 -12.88 7.66 -12.30
C VAL A 84 -14.41 7.72 -12.22
N LEU A 85 -14.99 7.32 -11.10
CA LEU A 85 -16.45 7.24 -10.93
C LEU A 85 -17.10 8.59 -10.63
N LEU A 86 -16.40 9.53 -9.98
CA LEU A 86 -16.96 10.86 -9.65
C LEU A 86 -17.69 11.52 -10.83
N PRO A 87 -17.08 11.70 -12.01
CA PRO A 87 -17.79 12.30 -13.14
C PRO A 87 -18.90 11.43 -13.73
N GLN A 88 -18.83 10.11 -13.57
CA GLN A 88 -19.89 9.20 -14.02
C GLN A 88 -21.13 9.27 -13.13
N LEU A 89 -20.95 9.68 -11.88
CA LEU A 89 -22.00 9.90 -10.90
C LEU A 89 -22.57 11.33 -10.94
N GLY A 90 -22.11 12.17 -11.88
CA GLY A 90 -22.58 13.54 -12.04
C GLY A 90 -21.83 14.59 -11.22
N PHE A 91 -20.71 14.24 -10.60
CA PHE A 91 -19.85 15.14 -9.87
C PHE A 91 -18.72 15.69 -10.74
N ASP A 92 -17.98 16.65 -10.25
CA ASP A 92 -16.82 17.19 -10.94
C ASP A 92 -15.66 16.17 -10.97
N ARG A 93 -14.71 16.41 -11.87
CA ARG A 93 -13.50 15.59 -11.97
C ARG A 93 -12.55 15.90 -10.82
N ALA A 94 -11.88 14.85 -10.31
CA ALA A 94 -10.77 14.99 -9.39
C ALA A 94 -9.56 15.61 -10.11
N GLU A 95 -9.40 16.93 -10.06
CA GLU A 95 -8.38 17.68 -10.79
C GLU A 95 -7.50 18.53 -9.86
N GLY A 96 -6.43 19.06 -10.43
CA GLY A 96 -5.52 19.95 -9.73
C GLY A 96 -4.38 19.22 -9.00
N ARG A 97 -3.49 20.03 -8.43
CA ARG A 97 -2.25 19.53 -7.78
C ARG A 97 -2.54 18.60 -6.61
N LEU A 98 -3.56 18.89 -5.82
CA LEU A 98 -3.90 18.07 -4.66
C LEU A 98 -4.29 16.64 -5.08
N ALA A 99 -5.16 16.52 -6.09
CA ALA A 99 -5.58 15.23 -6.62
C ALA A 99 -4.41 14.46 -7.24
N LEU A 100 -3.52 15.15 -7.96
CA LEU A 100 -2.36 14.53 -8.60
C LEU A 100 -1.35 13.99 -7.58
N TRP A 101 -1.08 14.72 -6.49
CA TRP A 101 -0.11 14.33 -5.48
C TRP A 101 -0.64 13.33 -4.45
N GLN A 102 -1.95 13.31 -4.23
CA GLN A 102 -2.59 12.45 -3.21
C GLN A 102 -2.16 10.97 -3.30
N PRO A 103 -2.21 10.29 -4.46
CA PRO A 103 -1.83 8.89 -4.54
C PRO A 103 -0.35 8.65 -4.21
N TYR A 104 0.52 9.61 -4.55
CA TYR A 104 1.95 9.53 -4.23
C TYR A 104 2.20 9.71 -2.74
N VAL A 105 1.55 10.66 -2.10
CA VAL A 105 1.71 10.89 -0.64
C VAL A 105 1.20 9.67 0.12
N TYR A 106 0.00 9.18 -0.20
CA TYR A 106 -0.55 7.99 0.44
C TYR A 106 0.33 6.76 0.16
N GLY A 107 0.68 6.52 -1.10
CA GLY A 107 1.48 5.36 -1.50
C GLY A 107 2.89 5.38 -0.91
N ALA A 108 3.58 6.52 -0.90
CA ALA A 108 4.89 6.66 -0.28
C ALA A 108 4.83 6.45 1.24
N GLY A 109 3.83 7.02 1.91
CA GLY A 109 3.61 6.79 3.34
C GLY A 109 3.42 5.31 3.65
N GLN A 110 2.57 4.63 2.90
CA GLN A 110 2.33 3.20 3.06
C GLN A 110 3.57 2.36 2.73
N LEU A 111 4.33 2.74 1.71
CA LEU A 111 5.57 2.06 1.37
C LEU A 111 6.59 2.14 2.52
N ILE A 112 6.80 3.32 3.08
CA ILE A 112 7.70 3.53 4.23
C ILE A 112 7.20 2.71 5.44
N HIS A 113 5.89 2.71 5.70
CA HIS A 113 5.27 1.93 6.76
C HIS A 113 5.53 0.43 6.61
N VAL A 114 5.28 -0.12 5.43
CA VAL A 114 5.46 -1.55 5.11
C VAL A 114 6.92 -1.94 5.18
N VAL A 115 7.83 -1.13 4.63
CA VAL A 115 9.27 -1.37 4.69
C VAL A 115 9.76 -1.31 6.14
N GLY A 116 9.29 -0.36 6.95
CA GLY A 116 9.62 -0.28 8.37
C GLY A 116 9.21 -1.52 9.16
N LEU A 117 8.00 -2.04 8.92
CA LEU A 117 7.52 -3.30 9.51
C LEU A 117 8.37 -4.50 9.05
N ALA A 118 8.62 -4.62 7.74
CA ALA A 118 9.40 -5.73 7.19
C ALA A 118 10.83 -5.71 7.74
N TRP A 119 11.45 -4.54 7.80
CA TRP A 119 12.78 -4.35 8.39
C TRP A 119 12.80 -4.77 9.86
N SER A 120 11.90 -4.24 10.67
CA SER A 120 11.82 -4.57 12.10
C SER A 120 11.56 -6.05 12.34
N GLY A 121 10.71 -6.66 11.51
CA GLY A 121 10.39 -8.09 11.58
C GLY A 121 11.60 -8.98 11.27
N GLY A 122 12.45 -8.55 10.32
CA GLY A 122 13.73 -9.21 10.03
C GLY A 122 14.71 -9.20 11.22
N TYR A 123 14.58 -8.22 12.11
CA TYR A 123 15.32 -8.15 13.38
C TYR A 123 14.52 -8.70 14.57
N GLY A 124 13.50 -9.51 14.35
CA GLY A 124 12.80 -10.29 15.37
C GLY A 124 11.75 -9.53 16.19
N VAL A 125 11.31 -8.34 15.74
CA VAL A 125 10.24 -7.62 16.44
C VAL A 125 8.95 -8.43 16.37
N GLN A 126 8.41 -8.74 17.55
CA GLN A 126 7.20 -9.57 17.70
C GLN A 126 5.94 -8.82 17.30
N ARG A 127 4.99 -9.53 16.68
CA ARG A 127 3.65 -9.00 16.41
C ARG A 127 2.76 -9.15 17.64
N LYS A 128 1.69 -8.36 17.72
CA LYS A 128 0.70 -8.40 18.81
C LYS A 128 1.26 -8.09 20.21
N VAL A 129 2.39 -7.43 20.27
CA VAL A 129 3.01 -6.92 21.47
C VAL A 129 3.10 -5.41 21.33
N ALA A 130 2.80 -4.67 22.38
CA ALA A 130 2.77 -3.21 22.35
C ALA A 130 3.33 -2.61 23.66
N GLY A 131 3.66 -1.32 23.60
CA GLY A 131 4.15 -0.58 24.78
C GLY A 131 5.46 -1.17 25.34
N ALA A 132 5.57 -1.23 26.66
CA ALA A 132 6.77 -1.68 27.35
C ALA A 132 7.14 -3.15 27.06
N GLU A 133 6.15 -3.98 26.74
CA GLU A 133 6.38 -5.39 26.42
C GLU A 133 7.06 -5.58 25.05
N GLN A 134 7.01 -4.61 24.17
CA GLN A 134 7.57 -4.71 22.83
C GLN A 134 9.11 -4.74 22.82
N MET A 135 9.76 -4.33 23.89
CA MET A 135 11.20 -4.44 24.13
C MET A 135 12.07 -4.23 22.88
N LEU A 136 12.07 -3.00 22.32
CA LEU A 136 12.95 -2.65 21.21
C LEU A 136 14.39 -2.44 21.73
N ILE A 137 15.20 -3.48 21.65
CA ILE A 137 16.55 -3.48 22.24
C ILE A 137 17.57 -2.88 21.26
N SER A 138 17.52 -3.32 19.99
CA SER A 138 18.54 -2.95 19.00
C SER A 138 18.17 -1.67 18.24
N LEU A 139 19.20 -0.97 17.76
CA LEU A 139 19.03 0.21 16.90
C LEU A 139 18.22 -0.09 15.61
N PRO A 140 18.49 -1.19 14.87
CA PRO A 140 17.70 -1.54 13.70
C PRO A 140 16.21 -1.72 13.98
N GLN A 141 15.84 -2.32 15.12
CA GLN A 141 14.44 -2.45 15.54
C GLN A 141 13.78 -1.09 15.74
N LYS A 142 14.48 -0.17 16.43
CA LYS A 142 13.98 1.20 16.69
C LYS A 142 13.82 1.99 15.39
N ILE A 143 14.79 1.91 14.49
CA ILE A 143 14.73 2.58 13.18
C ILE A 143 13.53 2.07 12.38
N GLY A 144 13.35 0.75 12.25
CA GLY A 144 12.26 0.20 11.47
C GLY A 144 10.89 0.55 12.06
N MET A 145 10.72 0.51 13.38
CA MET A 145 9.47 0.93 14.03
C MET A 145 9.24 2.44 13.91
N GLY A 146 10.30 3.26 13.93
CA GLY A 146 10.22 4.69 13.63
C GLY A 146 9.78 4.96 12.19
N MET A 147 10.32 4.21 11.23
CA MET A 147 9.88 4.28 9.81
C MET A 147 8.40 3.87 9.68
N MET A 148 7.98 2.80 10.37
CA MET A 148 6.58 2.40 10.40
C MET A 148 5.68 3.55 10.89
N GLY A 149 6.03 4.20 12.00
CA GLY A 149 5.27 5.31 12.55
C GLY A 149 5.23 6.52 11.62
N LEU A 150 6.39 6.94 11.10
CA LEU A 150 6.50 8.06 10.15
C LEU A 150 5.70 7.80 8.87
N GLY A 151 5.85 6.60 8.31
CA GLY A 151 5.12 6.19 7.12
C GLY A 151 3.61 6.19 7.33
N GLY A 152 3.16 5.72 8.51
CA GLY A 152 1.75 5.77 8.92
C GLY A 152 1.21 7.19 8.97
N LEU A 153 1.97 8.14 9.56
CA LEU A 153 1.58 9.55 9.61
C LEU A 153 1.45 10.16 8.20
N ILE A 154 2.41 9.92 7.33
CA ILE A 154 2.36 10.40 5.94
C ILE A 154 1.16 9.79 5.21
N ALA A 155 0.87 8.51 5.43
CA ALA A 155 -0.28 7.84 4.83
C ALA A 155 -1.62 8.44 5.32
N VAL A 156 -1.74 8.80 6.59
CA VAL A 156 -2.92 9.51 7.13
C VAL A 156 -3.11 10.84 6.42
N ILE A 157 -2.04 11.62 6.23
CA ILE A 157 -2.10 12.87 5.45
C ILE A 157 -2.60 12.60 4.02
N GLY A 158 -2.06 11.58 3.35
CA GLY A 158 -2.51 11.17 2.02
C GLY A 158 -3.98 10.73 1.98
N GLY A 159 -4.47 10.07 3.03
CA GLY A 159 -5.88 9.71 3.21
C GLY A 159 -6.77 10.94 3.37
N LEU A 160 -6.37 11.91 4.19
CA LEU A 160 -7.08 13.18 4.33
C LEU A 160 -7.13 13.98 3.02
N MET A 161 -6.02 13.98 2.26
CA MET A 161 -5.99 14.59 0.92
C MET A 161 -7.03 13.93 -0.01
N PHE A 162 -7.19 12.60 0.03
CA PHE A 162 -8.21 11.89 -0.74
C PHE A 162 -9.62 12.37 -0.40
N VAL A 163 -9.95 12.44 0.89
CA VAL A 163 -11.26 12.93 1.34
C VAL A 163 -11.51 14.36 0.86
N LEU A 164 -10.52 15.25 0.99
CA LEU A 164 -10.64 16.63 0.54
C LEU A 164 -10.84 16.75 -0.97
N VAL A 165 -10.16 15.91 -1.76
CA VAL A 165 -10.33 15.88 -3.23
C VAL A 165 -11.75 15.44 -3.59
N CYS A 166 -12.25 14.38 -2.95
CA CYS A 166 -13.61 13.90 -3.20
C CYS A 166 -14.67 14.95 -2.79
N LEU A 167 -14.53 15.55 -1.60
CA LEU A 167 -15.46 16.59 -1.15
C LEU A 167 -15.49 17.80 -2.08
N ARG A 168 -14.33 18.24 -2.59
CA ARG A 168 -14.26 19.34 -3.58
C ARG A 168 -14.89 18.98 -4.92
N ALA A 169 -14.81 17.74 -5.34
CA ALA A 169 -15.45 17.31 -6.57
C ALA A 169 -16.97 17.15 -6.43
N MET A 170 -17.47 17.02 -5.20
CA MET A 170 -18.89 16.86 -4.86
C MET A 170 -19.59 18.16 -4.49
N SER A 171 -18.85 19.28 -4.32
CA SER A 171 -19.37 20.61 -3.99
C SER A 171 -19.70 21.42 -5.24
#